data_a77bdf296296fd6d56e95bf947301fed
#
_entry.id   a77bdf296296fd6d56e95bf947301fed
#
_cell.length_a   1.000
_cell.length_b   1.000
_cell.length_c   1.000
_cell.angle_alpha   90.00
_cell.angle_beta   90.00
_cell.angle_gamma   90.00
#
_symmetry.space_group_name_H-M   'P 1'
#
loop_
_entity.id
_entity.type
_entity.pdbx_description
1 polymer ?
#
loop_
_entity_poly.entity_id
_entity_poly.type
_entity_poly.pdbx_seq_one_letter_code
_entity_poly.pdbx_strand_id
1 'polypeptide(L)'
;MKLFEVDNDVRKRALQLFDRTEESFDDDVQAIKKWLHTQKHLPEIMEDAKIRNFLLLNKCSVENTKQKIDMYYTIRSLLPDWYEHCNPKLPFIKDYMNVSYTVVHPKLVEDMYRVTFVGVKKPHVTSPLTTALLFFNIYEMRLKEDCLIGDILVFDMNNAAMDDLLKFTPLHLKKTLTVYKNIFCLRAKRVLFLNSIRYLDNILAILKHLIKPKIFQRIEVHQDSEVLKEIFPPDQLPKDYGGNGPSLEELNDGLREKFDEYQNRFDQLDQLRVDESLRPEKLNNDEVLGFHGNFKKLNVD
;
A
#
# COMPACT_ATOMS: atom_id res chain seq x y z
N MET A 1 -3.73 -14.74 -15.27
CA MET A 1 -2.50 -13.93 -15.56
C MET A 1 -1.61 -13.92 -14.32
N LYS A 2 -0.27 -14.00 -14.44
CA LYS A 2 0.62 -13.80 -13.27
C LYS A 2 0.65 -12.32 -12.91
N LEU A 3 0.13 -11.96 -11.74
CA LEU A 3 -0.04 -10.54 -11.35
C LEU A 3 1.27 -9.89 -10.86
N PHE A 4 2.21 -10.68 -10.31
CA PHE A 4 3.52 -10.19 -9.87
C PHE A 4 4.61 -11.01 -10.58
N GLU A 5 5.20 -10.41 -11.61
CA GLU A 5 6.37 -10.95 -12.29
C GLU A 5 7.62 -10.40 -11.57
N VAL A 6 8.41 -11.31 -11.02
CA VAL A 6 9.69 -11.00 -10.36
C VAL A 6 10.72 -11.94 -10.97
N ASP A 7 11.75 -11.39 -11.60
CA ASP A 7 12.88 -12.17 -12.09
C ASP A 7 13.81 -12.56 -10.92
N ASN A 8 14.64 -13.58 -11.14
CA ASN A 8 15.53 -14.12 -10.10
C ASN A 8 16.61 -13.10 -9.66
N ASP A 9 16.91 -12.10 -10.47
CA ASP A 9 17.97 -11.12 -10.19
C ASP A 9 17.46 -9.87 -9.45
N VAL A 10 16.15 -9.63 -9.40
CA VAL A 10 15.56 -8.48 -8.68
C VAL A 10 16.02 -8.44 -7.24
N ARG A 11 15.93 -9.59 -6.55
CA ARG A 11 16.34 -9.68 -5.15
C ARG A 11 17.84 -9.44 -4.99
N LYS A 12 18.66 -9.99 -5.87
CA LYS A 12 20.12 -9.77 -5.85
C LYS A 12 20.46 -8.29 -6.02
N ARG A 13 19.83 -7.62 -6.99
CA ARG A 13 19.97 -6.16 -7.17
C ARG A 13 19.51 -5.38 -5.94
N ALA A 14 18.40 -5.80 -5.31
CA ALA A 14 17.91 -5.20 -4.08
C ALA A 14 18.90 -5.29 -2.92
N LEU A 15 19.50 -6.45 -2.73
CA LEU A 15 20.52 -6.68 -1.69
C LEU A 15 21.77 -5.84 -1.95
N GLN A 16 22.25 -5.77 -3.20
CA GLN A 16 23.36 -4.89 -3.58
C GLN A 16 23.09 -3.42 -3.29
N LEU A 17 21.85 -2.96 -3.49
CA LEU A 17 21.45 -1.58 -3.17
C LEU A 17 21.59 -1.23 -1.68
N PHE A 18 21.59 -2.25 -0.81
CA PHE A 18 21.69 -2.10 0.66
C PHE A 18 23.00 -2.66 1.23
N ASP A 19 24.00 -2.93 0.37
CA ASP A 19 25.29 -3.52 0.77
C ASP A 19 25.11 -4.83 1.57
N ARG A 20 24.19 -5.71 1.12
CA ARG A 20 23.89 -6.99 1.76
C ARG A 20 24.26 -8.17 0.87
N THR A 21 24.72 -9.26 1.49
CA THR A 21 24.83 -10.59 0.88
C THR A 21 23.58 -11.41 1.18
N GLU A 22 23.35 -12.50 0.42
CA GLU A 22 22.27 -13.43 0.72
C GLU A 22 22.42 -14.03 2.13
N GLU A 23 23.64 -14.39 2.52
CA GLU A 23 23.94 -14.94 3.85
C GLU A 23 23.58 -13.97 4.97
N SER A 24 24.08 -12.72 4.92
CA SER A 24 23.76 -11.70 5.93
C SER A 24 22.28 -11.37 5.98
N PHE A 25 21.58 -11.46 4.84
CA PHE A 25 20.15 -11.24 4.77
C PHE A 25 19.36 -12.40 5.39
N ASP A 26 19.81 -13.64 5.19
CA ASP A 26 19.23 -14.83 5.82
C ASP A 26 19.44 -14.81 7.35
N ASP A 27 20.59 -14.36 7.82
CA ASP A 27 20.85 -14.14 9.24
C ASP A 27 19.89 -13.12 9.85
N ASP A 28 19.63 -12.00 9.15
CA ASP A 28 18.65 -10.99 9.57
C ASP A 28 17.23 -11.59 9.66
N VAL A 29 16.84 -12.45 8.70
CA VAL A 29 15.56 -13.17 8.75
C VAL A 29 15.48 -14.07 9.98
N GLN A 30 16.51 -14.85 10.26
CA GLN A 30 16.55 -15.73 11.43
C GLN A 30 16.52 -14.95 12.75
N ALA A 31 17.20 -13.80 12.81
CA ALA A 31 17.14 -12.92 13.99
C ALA A 31 15.72 -12.40 14.24
N ILE A 32 15.00 -12.02 13.19
CA ILE A 32 13.60 -11.58 13.30
C ILE A 32 12.70 -12.74 13.71
N LYS A 33 12.87 -13.94 13.14
CA LYS A 33 12.10 -15.13 13.55
C LYS A 33 12.30 -15.47 15.03
N LYS A 34 13.54 -15.45 15.52
CA LYS A 34 13.83 -15.65 16.94
C LYS A 34 13.13 -14.62 17.81
N TRP A 35 13.14 -13.35 17.40
CA TRP A 35 12.41 -12.29 18.10
C TRP A 35 10.91 -12.53 18.08
N LEU A 36 10.30 -12.90 16.95
CA LEU A 36 8.87 -13.19 16.84
C LEU A 36 8.41 -14.24 17.84
N HIS A 37 9.21 -15.31 18.04
CA HIS A 37 8.90 -16.35 19.04
C HIS A 37 8.86 -15.84 20.50
N THR A 38 9.47 -14.69 20.78
CA THR A 38 9.41 -14.06 22.10
C THR A 38 8.21 -13.09 22.24
N GLN A 39 7.55 -12.72 21.15
CA GLN A 39 6.47 -11.73 21.13
C GLN A 39 5.11 -12.41 21.34
N LYS A 40 4.75 -12.70 22.58
CA LYS A 40 3.52 -13.45 22.94
C LYS A 40 2.23 -12.69 22.62
N HIS A 41 2.29 -11.39 22.47
CA HIS A 41 1.15 -10.55 22.11
C HIS A 41 0.78 -10.63 20.62
N LEU A 42 1.70 -11.11 19.76
CA LEU A 42 1.44 -11.24 18.31
C LEU A 42 0.67 -12.54 18.01
N PRO A 43 -0.31 -12.48 17.09
CA PRO A 43 -1.25 -13.58 16.87
C PRO A 43 -0.67 -14.77 16.10
N GLU A 44 0.41 -14.56 15.35
CA GLU A 44 1.05 -15.61 14.53
C GLU A 44 2.54 -15.34 14.32
N ILE A 45 3.28 -16.38 13.93
CA ILE A 45 4.66 -16.25 13.43
C ILE A 45 4.60 -15.96 11.93
N MET A 46 5.14 -14.82 11.54
CA MET A 46 5.13 -14.38 10.15
C MET A 46 5.97 -15.29 9.24
N GLU A 47 5.47 -15.58 8.04
CA GLU A 47 6.17 -16.37 7.01
C GLU A 47 7.47 -15.68 6.56
N ASP A 48 8.50 -16.46 6.23
CA ASP A 48 9.82 -15.96 5.80
C ASP A 48 9.73 -15.03 4.59
N ALA A 49 8.87 -15.33 3.61
CA ALA A 49 8.68 -14.47 2.44
C ALA A 49 8.25 -13.04 2.82
N LYS A 50 7.34 -12.92 3.78
CA LYS A 50 6.87 -11.61 4.29
C LYS A 50 7.96 -10.91 5.09
N ILE A 51 8.69 -11.63 5.95
CA ILE A 51 9.81 -11.07 6.71
C ILE A 51 10.86 -10.49 5.76
N ARG A 52 11.21 -11.21 4.68
CA ARG A 52 12.13 -10.75 3.64
C ARG A 52 11.67 -9.45 2.99
N ASN A 53 10.38 -9.35 2.64
CA ASN A 53 9.83 -8.15 2.06
C ASN A 53 9.77 -6.98 3.06
N PHE A 54 9.46 -7.24 4.33
CA PHE A 54 9.58 -6.22 5.37
C PHE A 54 11.01 -5.73 5.56
N LEU A 55 12.00 -6.61 5.49
CA LEU A 55 13.42 -6.24 5.53
C LEU A 55 13.79 -5.32 4.36
N LEU A 56 13.42 -5.68 3.13
CA LEU A 56 13.68 -4.86 1.94
C LEU A 56 13.01 -3.48 2.05
N LEU A 57 11.74 -3.42 2.47
CA LEU A 57 11.02 -2.16 2.71
C LEU A 57 11.73 -1.27 3.73
N ASN A 58 12.38 -1.86 4.73
CA ASN A 58 13.11 -1.17 5.79
C ASN A 58 14.61 -1.07 5.53
N LYS A 59 15.07 -1.25 4.27
CA LYS A 59 16.49 -1.16 3.88
C LYS A 59 17.37 -2.11 4.72
N CYS A 60 16.90 -3.31 4.96
CA CYS A 60 17.54 -4.34 5.76
C CYS A 60 17.85 -3.92 7.21
N SER A 61 17.10 -2.98 7.77
CA SER A 61 17.18 -2.65 9.20
C SER A 61 16.34 -3.62 10.01
N VAL A 62 16.97 -4.50 10.78
CA VAL A 62 16.30 -5.50 11.63
C VAL A 62 15.37 -4.83 12.63
N GLU A 63 15.83 -3.78 13.34
CA GLU A 63 15.03 -3.11 14.36
C GLU A 63 13.80 -2.38 13.78
N ASN A 64 13.97 -1.65 12.68
CA ASN A 64 12.83 -1.04 12.00
C ASN A 64 11.85 -2.11 11.49
N THR A 65 12.36 -3.25 11.03
CA THR A 65 11.53 -4.34 10.54
C THR A 65 10.71 -4.97 11.66
N LYS A 66 11.28 -5.21 12.83
CA LYS A 66 10.54 -5.67 14.02
C LYS A 66 9.40 -4.74 14.37
N GLN A 67 9.65 -3.42 14.43
CA GLN A 67 8.63 -2.41 14.70
C GLN A 67 7.50 -2.43 13.64
N LYS A 68 7.83 -2.63 12.36
CA LYS A 68 6.84 -2.69 11.28
C LYS A 68 6.00 -3.95 11.33
N ILE A 69 6.60 -5.08 11.65
CA ILE A 69 5.89 -6.34 11.80
C ILE A 69 4.95 -6.27 13.02
N ASP A 70 5.39 -5.72 14.14
CA ASP A 70 4.51 -5.49 15.29
C ASP A 70 3.33 -4.60 14.87
N MET A 71 3.61 -3.49 14.23
CA MET A 71 2.59 -2.55 13.79
C MET A 71 1.64 -3.14 12.73
N TYR A 72 2.10 -4.04 11.87
CA TYR A 72 1.28 -4.72 10.88
C TYR A 72 0.10 -5.50 11.54
N TYR A 73 0.34 -6.11 12.69
CA TYR A 73 -0.73 -6.77 13.46
C TYR A 73 -1.53 -5.77 14.31
N THR A 74 -0.85 -4.84 14.96
CA THR A 74 -1.41 -3.91 15.94
C THR A 74 -2.39 -2.92 15.30
N ILE A 75 -2.11 -2.42 14.09
CA ILE A 75 -2.90 -1.39 13.43
C ILE A 75 -4.36 -1.83 13.20
N ARG A 76 -4.61 -3.13 13.06
CA ARG A 76 -5.96 -3.70 12.91
C ARG A 76 -6.83 -3.41 14.13
N SER A 77 -6.24 -3.43 15.32
CA SER A 77 -6.92 -3.08 16.58
C SER A 77 -7.03 -1.57 16.78
N LEU A 78 -6.10 -0.78 16.21
CA LEU A 78 -6.10 0.68 16.31
C LEU A 78 -7.05 1.37 15.32
N LEU A 79 -7.32 0.75 14.17
CA LEU A 79 -8.21 1.25 13.13
C LEU A 79 -9.29 0.22 12.77
N PRO A 80 -10.13 -0.20 13.75
CA PRO A 80 -11.13 -1.24 13.51
C PRO A 80 -12.09 -0.85 12.38
N ASP A 81 -12.55 0.41 12.31
CA ASP A 81 -13.44 0.91 11.26
C ASP A 81 -12.94 0.63 9.83
N TRP A 82 -11.63 0.46 9.65
CA TRP A 82 -11.03 0.19 8.36
C TRP A 82 -10.82 -1.30 8.15
N TYR A 83 -10.26 -2.00 9.13
CA TYR A 83 -9.87 -3.40 8.98
C TYR A 83 -11.01 -4.39 9.14
N GLU A 84 -12.10 -4.05 9.84
CA GLU A 84 -13.34 -4.84 9.87
C GLU A 84 -14.06 -4.87 8.52
N HIS A 85 -13.74 -3.92 7.65
CA HIS A 85 -14.31 -3.79 6.30
C HIS A 85 -13.28 -4.00 5.19
N CYS A 86 -12.14 -4.64 5.48
CA CYS A 86 -11.04 -4.74 4.53
C CYS A 86 -11.11 -5.97 3.61
N ASN A 87 -11.90 -7.00 3.95
CA ASN A 87 -11.94 -8.25 3.20
C ASN A 87 -12.50 -8.05 1.77
N PRO A 88 -11.77 -8.45 0.71
CA PRO A 88 -12.17 -8.22 -0.68
C PRO A 88 -13.49 -8.90 -1.09
N LYS A 89 -13.95 -9.93 -0.33
CA LYS A 89 -15.24 -10.59 -0.60
C LYS A 89 -16.45 -9.70 -0.34
N LEU A 90 -16.28 -8.60 0.41
CA LEU A 90 -17.38 -7.70 0.78
C LEU A 90 -18.01 -7.06 -0.46
N PRO A 91 -19.35 -7.04 -0.56
CA PRO A 91 -20.03 -6.58 -1.77
C PRO A 91 -19.61 -5.19 -2.20
N PHE A 92 -19.49 -4.22 -1.29
CA PHE A 92 -19.15 -2.85 -1.65
C PHE A 92 -17.73 -2.71 -2.25
N ILE A 93 -16.76 -3.60 -1.89
CA ILE A 93 -15.42 -3.63 -2.51
C ILE A 93 -15.53 -4.16 -3.93
N LYS A 94 -16.27 -5.28 -4.13
CA LYS A 94 -16.52 -5.86 -5.46
C LYS A 94 -17.24 -4.85 -6.36
N ASP A 95 -18.26 -4.18 -5.86
CA ASP A 95 -19.01 -3.16 -6.60
C ASP A 95 -18.12 -1.97 -6.97
N TYR A 96 -17.24 -1.54 -6.06
CA TYR A 96 -16.29 -0.47 -6.33
C TYR A 96 -15.29 -0.84 -7.44
N MET A 97 -14.80 -2.07 -7.48
CA MET A 97 -13.94 -2.57 -8.56
C MET A 97 -14.64 -2.60 -9.93
N ASN A 98 -15.98 -2.61 -10.00
CA ASN A 98 -16.71 -2.49 -11.26
C ASN A 98 -16.67 -1.06 -11.84
N VAL A 99 -16.50 -0.04 -11.00
CA VAL A 99 -16.56 1.37 -11.38
C VAL A 99 -15.22 2.11 -11.22
N SER A 100 -14.21 1.42 -10.74
CA SER A 100 -12.85 1.95 -10.54
C SER A 100 -11.79 0.92 -10.92
N TYR A 101 -10.55 1.35 -10.91
CA TYR A 101 -9.39 0.47 -10.94
C TYR A 101 -8.36 0.92 -9.91
N THR A 102 -7.79 -0.04 -9.20
CA THR A 102 -6.60 0.10 -8.36
C THR A 102 -5.78 -1.15 -8.67
N VAL A 103 -4.95 -1.09 -9.70
CA VAL A 103 -4.34 -2.26 -10.31
C VAL A 103 -2.83 -2.12 -10.41
N VAL A 104 -2.12 -3.23 -10.32
CA VAL A 104 -0.67 -3.27 -10.44
C VAL A 104 -0.26 -3.81 -11.80
N HIS A 105 0.79 -3.21 -12.40
CA HIS A 105 1.38 -3.76 -13.60
C HIS A 105 2.24 -4.99 -13.25
N PRO A 106 2.14 -6.12 -14.00
CA PRO A 106 2.86 -7.36 -13.68
C PRO A 106 4.38 -7.22 -13.69
N LYS A 107 4.92 -6.47 -14.63
CA LYS A 107 6.36 -6.26 -14.78
C LYS A 107 6.85 -5.09 -13.92
N LEU A 108 8.09 -5.19 -13.43
CA LEU A 108 8.76 -4.10 -12.72
C LEU A 108 9.35 -3.08 -13.71
N VAL A 109 9.27 -1.81 -13.35
CA VAL A 109 9.92 -0.70 -14.09
C VAL A 109 11.30 -0.43 -13.48
N GLU A 110 12.27 -0.07 -14.31
CA GLU A 110 13.68 0.06 -13.89
C GLU A 110 14.14 -1.18 -13.10
N ASP A 111 13.60 -2.36 -13.44
CA ASP A 111 13.87 -3.67 -12.82
C ASP A 111 13.68 -3.72 -11.29
N MET A 112 13.01 -2.74 -10.68
CA MET A 112 12.88 -2.65 -9.22
C MET A 112 11.55 -2.07 -8.72
N TYR A 113 10.85 -1.28 -9.53
CA TYR A 113 9.68 -0.55 -9.04
C TYR A 113 8.38 -1.12 -9.60
N ARG A 114 7.43 -1.38 -8.71
CA ARG A 114 6.07 -1.79 -9.10
C ARG A 114 5.23 -0.58 -9.44
N VAL A 115 4.55 -0.61 -10.58
CA VAL A 115 3.62 0.45 -10.97
C VAL A 115 2.21 0.09 -10.52
N THR A 116 1.53 1.02 -9.86
CA THR A 116 0.12 0.91 -9.52
C THR A 116 -0.65 2.03 -10.20
N PHE A 117 -1.67 1.67 -10.98
CA PHE A 117 -2.59 2.60 -11.62
C PHE A 117 -3.87 2.69 -10.81
N VAL A 118 -4.33 3.91 -10.57
CA VAL A 118 -5.53 4.23 -9.78
C VAL A 118 -6.39 5.23 -10.52
N GLY A 119 -7.66 4.94 -10.63
CA GLY A 119 -8.62 5.84 -11.25
C GLY A 119 -10.04 5.31 -11.16
N VAL A 120 -10.98 6.07 -11.70
CA VAL A 120 -12.39 5.71 -11.77
C VAL A 120 -12.85 5.65 -13.23
N LYS A 121 -13.82 4.76 -13.52
CA LYS A 121 -14.36 4.54 -14.88
C LYS A 121 -15.45 5.56 -15.23
N LYS A 122 -16.01 6.24 -14.22
CA LYS A 122 -17.05 7.28 -14.37
C LYS A 122 -16.99 8.25 -13.19
N PRO A 123 -17.54 9.47 -13.33
CA PRO A 123 -17.57 10.47 -12.26
C PRO A 123 -18.49 10.08 -11.11
N HIS A 124 -18.32 10.73 -9.96
CA HIS A 124 -19.14 10.64 -8.73
C HIS A 124 -19.11 9.26 -8.02
N VAL A 125 -18.16 8.40 -8.35
CA VAL A 125 -18.06 7.05 -7.75
C VAL A 125 -16.88 6.88 -6.80
N THR A 126 -15.97 7.84 -6.71
CA THR A 126 -14.76 7.72 -5.89
C THR A 126 -15.08 7.46 -4.42
N SER A 127 -14.45 6.43 -3.88
CA SER A 127 -14.45 6.09 -2.46
C SER A 127 -13.01 6.06 -1.94
N PRO A 128 -12.54 7.13 -1.25
CA PRO A 128 -11.19 7.16 -0.70
C PRO A 128 -10.90 6.00 0.25
N LEU A 129 -11.89 5.62 1.07
CA LEU A 129 -11.76 4.49 1.97
C LEU A 129 -11.57 3.19 1.18
N THR A 130 -12.46 2.88 0.23
CA THR A 130 -12.38 1.62 -0.53
C THR A 130 -11.11 1.55 -1.36
N THR A 131 -10.65 2.68 -1.93
CA THR A 131 -9.34 2.78 -2.60
C THR A 131 -8.21 2.40 -1.65
N ALA A 132 -8.20 2.92 -0.41
CA ALA A 132 -7.18 2.59 0.58
C ALA A 132 -7.24 1.10 0.97
N LEU A 133 -8.45 0.52 1.14
CA LEU A 133 -8.61 -0.90 1.45
C LEU A 133 -8.10 -1.80 0.31
N LEU A 134 -8.35 -1.44 -0.95
CA LEU A 134 -7.78 -2.17 -2.11
C LEU A 134 -6.25 -2.15 -2.08
N PHE A 135 -5.63 -1.02 -1.79
CA PHE A 135 -4.19 -0.96 -1.61
C PHE A 135 -3.70 -1.88 -0.49
N PHE A 136 -4.37 -1.94 0.67
CA PHE A 136 -3.96 -2.81 1.77
C PHE A 136 -4.02 -4.28 1.37
N ASN A 137 -5.07 -4.68 0.65
CA ASN A 137 -5.21 -6.04 0.14
C ASN A 137 -4.15 -6.38 -0.92
N ILE A 138 -3.85 -5.47 -1.82
CA ILE A 138 -2.77 -5.62 -2.80
C ILE A 138 -1.42 -5.79 -2.08
N TYR A 139 -1.13 -4.96 -1.08
CA TYR A 139 0.12 -5.07 -0.32
C TYR A 139 0.21 -6.38 0.47
N GLU A 140 -0.91 -6.92 0.99
CA GLU A 140 -0.93 -8.23 1.66
C GLU A 140 -0.42 -9.34 0.74
N MET A 141 -0.88 -9.36 -0.51
CA MET A 141 -0.42 -10.33 -1.51
C MET A 141 1.03 -10.06 -1.92
N ARG A 142 1.38 -8.81 -2.15
CA ARG A 142 2.74 -8.39 -2.51
C ARG A 142 3.77 -8.71 -1.44
N LEU A 143 3.42 -8.63 -0.17
CA LEU A 143 4.30 -9.05 0.93
C LEU A 143 4.73 -10.50 0.81
N LYS A 144 3.95 -11.35 0.16
CA LYS A 144 4.27 -12.77 -0.04
C LYS A 144 4.93 -13.06 -1.40
N GLU A 145 4.44 -12.45 -2.48
CA GLU A 145 4.76 -12.86 -3.84
C GLU A 145 5.65 -11.88 -4.62
N ASP A 146 5.79 -10.65 -4.15
CA ASP A 146 6.56 -9.60 -4.84
C ASP A 146 7.95 -9.41 -4.21
N CYS A 147 8.76 -8.54 -4.81
CA CYS A 147 10.00 -8.02 -4.23
C CYS A 147 9.81 -6.52 -3.96
N LEU A 148 9.57 -6.16 -2.70
CA LEU A 148 9.13 -4.82 -2.32
C LEU A 148 10.31 -3.87 -2.11
N ILE A 149 10.74 -3.20 -3.18
CA ILE A 149 11.83 -2.20 -3.15
C ILE A 149 11.25 -0.79 -3.18
N GLY A 150 10.22 -0.57 -3.97
CA GLY A 150 9.53 0.72 -4.05
C GLY A 150 8.43 0.71 -5.12
N ASP A 151 7.70 1.82 -5.18
CA ASP A 151 6.51 1.96 -6.01
C ASP A 151 6.56 3.20 -6.89
N ILE A 152 5.92 3.11 -8.06
CA ILE A 152 5.47 4.23 -8.85
C ILE A 152 3.95 4.23 -8.81
N LEU A 153 3.37 5.33 -8.35
CA LEU A 153 1.92 5.47 -8.22
C LEU A 153 1.42 6.40 -9.32
N VAL A 154 0.44 5.96 -10.07
CA VAL A 154 -0.19 6.72 -11.16
C VAL A 154 -1.66 6.93 -10.82
N PHE A 155 -2.05 8.16 -10.54
CA PHE A 155 -3.41 8.55 -10.26
C PHE A 155 -4.00 9.25 -11.50
N ASP A 156 -4.93 8.60 -12.17
CA ASP A 156 -5.60 9.16 -13.33
C ASP A 156 -6.91 9.86 -12.91
N MET A 157 -6.95 11.18 -13.09
CA MET A 157 -8.08 12.03 -12.74
C MET A 157 -9.08 12.22 -13.89
N ASN A 158 -8.88 11.57 -15.04
CA ASN A 158 -9.66 11.81 -16.26
C ASN A 158 -11.19 11.74 -16.04
N ASN A 159 -11.65 10.78 -15.23
CA ASN A 159 -13.08 10.62 -14.92
C ASN A 159 -13.44 11.06 -13.48
N ALA A 160 -12.53 11.70 -12.76
CA ALA A 160 -12.81 12.19 -11.42
C ALA A 160 -13.61 13.49 -11.48
N ALA A 161 -14.72 13.55 -10.74
CA ALA A 161 -15.46 14.78 -10.54
C ALA A 161 -14.88 15.59 -9.36
N MET A 162 -15.20 16.88 -9.31
CA MET A 162 -14.73 17.75 -8.23
C MET A 162 -15.21 17.27 -6.85
N ASP A 163 -16.45 16.81 -6.73
CA ASP A 163 -17.00 16.27 -5.49
C ASP A 163 -16.34 14.94 -5.06
N ASP A 164 -15.79 14.18 -6.01
CA ASP A 164 -14.97 13.01 -5.70
C ASP A 164 -13.72 13.41 -4.91
N LEU A 165 -13.05 14.48 -5.30
CA LEU A 165 -11.86 14.97 -4.62
C LEU A 165 -12.18 15.57 -3.24
N LEU A 166 -13.37 16.14 -3.04
CA LEU A 166 -13.83 16.66 -1.74
C LEU A 166 -13.93 15.55 -0.67
N LYS A 167 -14.10 14.30 -1.09
CA LYS A 167 -14.15 13.14 -0.18
C LYS A 167 -12.78 12.82 0.47
N PHE A 168 -11.67 13.33 -0.10
CA PHE A 168 -10.32 13.19 0.47
C PHE A 168 -10.07 14.20 1.58
N THR A 169 -10.78 14.04 2.69
CA THR A 169 -10.62 14.91 3.86
C THR A 169 -9.22 14.80 4.49
N PRO A 170 -8.75 15.85 5.22
CA PRO A 170 -7.47 15.80 5.94
C PRO A 170 -7.37 14.60 6.89
N LEU A 171 -8.47 14.26 7.58
CA LEU A 171 -8.52 13.12 8.48
C LEU A 171 -8.35 11.79 7.74
N HIS A 172 -9.03 11.63 6.60
CA HIS A 172 -8.90 10.43 5.76
C HIS A 172 -7.47 10.27 5.24
N LEU A 173 -6.90 11.32 4.67
CA LEU A 173 -5.52 11.32 4.18
C LEU A 173 -4.53 10.99 5.31
N LYS A 174 -4.72 11.56 6.50
CA LYS A 174 -3.89 11.29 7.66
C LYS A 174 -3.97 9.82 8.08
N LYS A 175 -5.17 9.23 8.19
CA LYS A 175 -5.34 7.80 8.50
C LYS A 175 -4.66 6.91 7.48
N THR A 176 -4.90 7.14 6.18
CA THR A 176 -4.27 6.40 5.08
C THR A 176 -2.74 6.45 5.18
N LEU A 177 -2.18 7.65 5.30
CA LEU A 177 -0.73 7.85 5.39
C LEU A 177 -0.13 7.24 6.67
N THR A 178 -0.89 7.22 7.78
CA THR A 178 -0.46 6.56 9.02
C THR A 178 -0.27 5.06 8.83
N VAL A 179 -1.20 4.39 8.14
CA VAL A 179 -1.06 2.97 7.79
C VAL A 179 0.17 2.76 6.91
N TYR A 180 0.31 3.55 5.82
CA TYR A 180 1.47 3.43 4.95
C TYR A 180 2.79 3.68 5.67
N LYS A 181 2.87 4.73 6.46
CA LYS A 181 4.07 5.07 7.23
C LYS A 181 4.44 3.96 8.23
N ASN A 182 3.46 3.42 8.94
CA ASN A 182 3.72 2.53 10.06
C ASN A 182 3.84 1.06 9.67
N ILE A 183 3.30 0.65 8.51
CA ILE A 183 3.35 -0.73 8.04
C ILE A 183 4.20 -0.84 6.77
N PHE A 184 3.72 -0.25 5.68
CA PHE A 184 4.23 -0.52 4.32
C PHE A 184 5.43 0.35 3.92
N CYS A 185 5.88 1.28 4.78
CA CYS A 185 7.06 2.12 4.52
C CYS A 185 7.03 2.78 3.14
N LEU A 186 6.02 3.62 2.85
CA LEU A 186 5.81 4.28 1.55
C LEU A 186 7.15 4.70 0.89
N ARG A 187 7.63 3.88 -0.05
CA ARG A 187 8.86 4.10 -0.81
C ARG A 187 8.50 4.47 -2.24
N ALA A 188 7.70 5.52 -2.40
CA ALA A 188 7.38 6.01 -3.72
C ALA A 188 8.65 6.51 -4.42
N LYS A 189 8.96 5.97 -5.61
CA LYS A 189 9.95 6.49 -6.55
C LYS A 189 9.40 7.72 -7.24
N ARG A 190 8.13 7.63 -7.71
CA ARG A 190 7.35 8.70 -8.34
C ARG A 190 5.89 8.59 -7.94
N VAL A 191 5.19 9.71 -7.89
CA VAL A 191 3.73 9.79 -7.74
C VAL A 191 3.22 10.72 -8.83
N LEU A 192 2.54 10.16 -9.81
CA LEU A 192 2.08 10.87 -11.00
C LEU A 192 0.58 11.13 -10.89
N PHE A 193 0.15 12.37 -10.97
CA PHE A 193 -1.24 12.76 -11.16
C PHE A 193 -1.43 13.17 -12.61
N LEU A 194 -2.29 12.44 -13.34
CA LEU A 194 -2.58 12.65 -14.74
C LEU A 194 -3.94 13.30 -14.91
N ASN A 195 -4.14 13.99 -16.03
CA ASN A 195 -5.41 14.65 -16.36
C ASN A 195 -5.91 15.53 -15.22
N SER A 196 -5.00 16.35 -14.67
CA SER A 196 -5.23 17.07 -13.43
C SER A 196 -6.39 18.05 -13.51
N ILE A 197 -7.18 18.12 -12.43
CA ILE A 197 -8.27 19.07 -12.27
C ILE A 197 -7.94 20.07 -11.16
N ARG A 198 -8.47 21.31 -11.26
CA ARG A 198 -8.09 22.44 -10.39
C ARG A 198 -8.14 22.14 -8.88
N TYR A 199 -9.04 21.28 -8.42
CA TYR A 199 -9.15 20.97 -6.99
C TYR A 199 -8.02 20.12 -6.45
N LEU A 200 -7.21 19.51 -7.31
CA LEU A 200 -6.04 18.71 -6.89
C LEU A 200 -5.05 19.54 -6.05
N ASP A 201 -4.91 20.84 -6.34
CA ASP A 201 -4.02 21.73 -5.58
C ASP A 201 -4.35 21.76 -4.08
N ASN A 202 -5.62 21.67 -3.71
CA ASN A 202 -6.03 21.63 -2.31
C ASN A 202 -5.60 20.32 -1.62
N ILE A 203 -5.71 19.20 -2.32
CA ILE A 203 -5.22 17.89 -1.82
C ILE A 203 -3.71 17.93 -1.66
N LEU A 204 -2.98 18.47 -2.63
CA LEU A 204 -1.53 18.61 -2.57
C LEU A 204 -1.08 19.52 -1.44
N ALA A 205 -1.81 20.62 -1.18
CA ALA A 205 -1.55 21.48 -0.04
C ALA A 205 -1.66 20.73 1.29
N ILE A 206 -2.68 19.87 1.45
CA ILE A 206 -2.84 19.03 2.64
C ILE A 206 -1.69 18.00 2.72
N LEU A 207 -1.39 17.31 1.62
CA LEU A 207 -0.34 16.29 1.56
C LEU A 207 1.03 16.87 1.93
N LYS A 208 1.33 18.10 1.50
CA LYS A 208 2.59 18.80 1.83
C LYS A 208 2.87 18.86 3.33
N HIS A 209 1.82 18.96 4.16
CA HIS A 209 1.94 18.99 5.62
C HIS A 209 1.95 17.60 6.26
N LEU A 210 1.48 16.55 5.55
CA LEU A 210 1.34 15.21 6.10
C LEU A 210 2.50 14.27 5.76
N ILE A 211 3.21 14.52 4.65
CA ILE A 211 4.30 13.66 4.18
C ILE A 211 5.66 14.37 4.27
N LYS A 212 6.74 13.56 4.29
CA LYS A 212 8.10 14.11 4.33
C LYS A 212 8.40 14.91 3.05
N PRO A 213 9.13 16.04 3.12
CA PRO A 213 9.47 16.87 1.94
C PRO A 213 10.08 16.06 0.80
N LYS A 214 10.96 15.09 1.10
CA LYS A 214 11.57 14.20 0.11
C LYS A 214 10.54 13.37 -0.68
N ILE A 215 9.42 12.99 -0.07
CA ILE A 215 8.35 12.24 -0.75
C ILE A 215 7.49 13.22 -1.56
N PHE A 216 7.20 14.39 -1.00
CA PHE A 216 6.43 15.42 -1.68
C PHE A 216 7.10 15.87 -2.99
N GLN A 217 8.43 15.99 -3.00
CA GLN A 217 9.22 16.34 -4.20
C GLN A 217 9.15 15.30 -5.33
N ARG A 218 8.59 14.11 -5.08
CA ARG A 218 8.39 13.05 -6.07
C ARG A 218 6.99 13.04 -6.66
N ILE A 219 6.16 13.99 -6.24
CA ILE A 219 4.83 14.21 -6.82
C ILE A 219 4.97 15.07 -8.06
N GLU A 220 4.42 14.58 -9.16
CA GLU A 220 4.39 15.23 -10.44
C GLU A 220 2.94 15.34 -10.91
N VAL A 221 2.58 16.47 -11.47
CA VAL A 221 1.22 16.76 -11.95
C VAL A 221 1.27 17.06 -13.43
N HIS A 222 0.51 16.31 -14.21
CA HIS A 222 0.47 16.39 -15.66
C HIS A 222 -0.96 16.66 -16.15
N GLN A 223 -1.08 17.43 -17.23
CA GLN A 223 -2.38 17.82 -17.81
C GLN A 223 -3.01 16.70 -18.64
N ASP A 224 -2.19 15.75 -19.09
CA ASP A 224 -2.60 14.60 -19.89
C ASP A 224 -1.82 13.33 -19.48
N SER A 225 -2.06 12.22 -20.17
CA SER A 225 -1.39 10.95 -19.95
C SER A 225 -0.21 10.67 -20.90
N GLU A 226 0.09 11.55 -21.86
CA GLU A 226 1.15 11.34 -22.86
C GLU A 226 2.52 11.18 -22.22
N VAL A 227 2.76 11.85 -21.09
CA VAL A 227 3.99 11.71 -20.30
C VAL A 227 4.32 10.25 -19.94
N LEU A 228 3.32 9.38 -19.83
CA LEU A 228 3.55 7.97 -19.50
C LEU A 228 4.37 7.26 -20.61
N LYS A 229 4.23 7.65 -21.86
CA LYS A 229 4.99 7.10 -22.99
C LYS A 229 6.48 7.46 -22.94
N GLU A 230 6.81 8.56 -22.25
CA GLU A 230 8.20 8.96 -22.02
C GLU A 230 8.83 8.24 -20.82
N ILE A 231 7.98 7.85 -19.83
CA ILE A 231 8.42 7.25 -18.58
C ILE A 231 8.52 5.73 -18.67
N PHE A 232 7.57 5.10 -19.38
CA PHE A 232 7.44 3.65 -19.40
C PHE A 232 7.75 3.05 -20.77
N PRO A 233 8.48 1.93 -20.81
CA PRO A 233 8.59 1.13 -22.03
C PRO A 233 7.20 0.68 -22.50
N PRO A 234 6.99 0.53 -23.83
CA PRO A 234 5.68 0.18 -24.39
C PRO A 234 5.05 -1.10 -23.80
N ASP A 235 5.85 -2.09 -23.47
CA ASP A 235 5.40 -3.38 -22.88
C ASP A 235 5.13 -3.31 -21.38
N GLN A 236 5.46 -2.19 -20.73
CA GLN A 236 5.17 -1.90 -19.33
C GLN A 236 4.10 -0.80 -19.17
N LEU A 237 3.55 -0.32 -20.29
CA LEU A 237 2.47 0.66 -20.32
C LEU A 237 1.16 -0.03 -20.76
N PRO A 238 0.05 0.12 -20.02
CA PRO A 238 -1.25 -0.39 -20.41
C PRO A 238 -1.72 0.10 -21.79
N LYS A 239 -2.50 -0.75 -22.49
CA LYS A 239 -3.13 -0.40 -23.80
C LYS A 239 -3.94 0.89 -23.70
N ASP A 240 -4.59 1.14 -22.57
CA ASP A 240 -5.41 2.33 -22.29
C ASP A 240 -4.63 3.63 -22.40
N TYR A 241 -3.30 3.58 -22.24
CA TYR A 241 -2.39 4.72 -22.38
C TYR A 241 -1.50 4.61 -23.62
N GLY A 242 -1.89 3.77 -24.59
CA GLY A 242 -1.17 3.61 -25.87
C GLY A 242 0.06 2.69 -25.81
N GLY A 243 0.19 1.88 -24.77
CA GLY A 243 1.20 0.84 -24.64
C GLY A 243 0.79 -0.51 -25.25
N ASN A 244 1.63 -1.52 -25.04
CA ASN A 244 1.43 -2.90 -25.48
C ASN A 244 1.18 -3.86 -24.29
N GLY A 245 1.20 -3.34 -23.06
CA GLY A 245 0.92 -4.11 -21.84
C GLY A 245 -0.57 -4.49 -21.71
N PRO A 246 -0.93 -5.26 -20.69
CA PRO A 246 -2.33 -5.56 -20.40
C PRO A 246 -3.15 -4.29 -20.20
N SER A 247 -4.42 -4.29 -20.61
CA SER A 247 -5.33 -3.18 -20.32
C SER A 247 -5.64 -3.07 -18.83
N LEU A 248 -6.13 -1.91 -18.40
CA LEU A 248 -6.55 -1.68 -17.01
C LEU A 248 -7.67 -2.67 -16.61
N GLU A 249 -8.55 -3.06 -17.55
CA GLU A 249 -9.60 -4.04 -17.28
C GLU A 249 -9.02 -5.46 -17.13
N GLU A 250 -8.11 -5.87 -18.04
CA GLU A 250 -7.41 -7.16 -17.92
C GLU A 250 -6.64 -7.27 -16.58
N LEU A 251 -6.01 -6.16 -16.14
CA LEU A 251 -5.34 -6.08 -14.85
C LEU A 251 -6.32 -6.18 -13.67
N ASN A 252 -7.49 -5.54 -13.80
CA ASN A 252 -8.52 -5.53 -12.76
C ASN A 252 -9.16 -6.93 -12.61
N ASP A 253 -9.36 -7.64 -13.71
CA ASP A 253 -9.84 -9.02 -13.70
C ASP A 253 -8.81 -9.97 -13.07
N GLY A 254 -7.54 -9.84 -13.46
CA GLY A 254 -6.45 -10.59 -12.82
C GLY A 254 -6.33 -10.31 -11.32
N LEU A 255 -6.62 -9.08 -10.88
CA LEU A 255 -6.65 -8.74 -9.46
C LEU A 255 -7.81 -9.41 -8.73
N ARG A 256 -9.02 -9.50 -9.35
CA ARG A 256 -10.17 -10.22 -8.80
C ARG A 256 -9.86 -11.71 -8.59
N GLU A 257 -9.31 -12.36 -9.65
CA GLU A 257 -8.88 -13.76 -9.56
C GLU A 257 -7.87 -13.95 -8.41
N LYS A 258 -6.94 -13.01 -8.26
CA LYS A 258 -5.93 -13.08 -7.21
C LYS A 258 -6.52 -12.88 -5.81
N PHE A 259 -7.52 -12.02 -5.66
CA PHE A 259 -8.25 -11.87 -4.40
C PHE A 259 -8.99 -13.17 -4.03
N ASP A 260 -9.61 -13.84 -5.00
CA ASP A 260 -10.29 -15.13 -4.77
C ASP A 260 -9.26 -16.22 -4.36
N GLU A 261 -8.08 -16.25 -4.99
CA GLU A 261 -6.99 -17.17 -4.63
C GLU A 261 -6.51 -16.95 -3.18
N TYR A 262 -6.48 -15.69 -2.73
CA TYR A 262 -6.05 -15.28 -1.39
C TYR A 262 -7.18 -15.25 -0.36
N GLN A 263 -8.41 -15.63 -0.70
CA GLN A 263 -9.58 -15.47 0.17
C GLN A 263 -9.39 -16.10 1.56
N ASN A 264 -8.79 -17.29 1.64
CA ASN A 264 -8.49 -17.93 2.93
C ASN A 264 -7.57 -17.06 3.81
N ARG A 265 -6.60 -16.37 3.21
CA ARG A 265 -5.73 -15.46 3.96
C ARG A 265 -6.49 -14.23 4.43
N PHE A 266 -7.34 -13.63 3.61
CA PHE A 266 -8.16 -12.50 4.01
C PHE A 266 -9.14 -12.88 5.14
N ASP A 267 -9.73 -14.07 5.09
CA ASP A 267 -10.60 -14.57 6.17
C ASP A 267 -9.82 -14.80 7.48
N GLN A 268 -8.56 -15.24 7.41
CA GLN A 268 -7.69 -15.31 8.58
C GLN A 268 -7.38 -13.92 9.15
N LEU A 269 -7.09 -12.94 8.30
CA LEU A 269 -6.79 -11.56 8.70
C LEU A 269 -7.95 -10.90 9.45
N ASP A 270 -9.20 -11.23 9.11
CA ASP A 270 -10.39 -10.76 9.81
C ASP A 270 -10.42 -11.20 11.28
N GLN A 271 -9.75 -12.31 11.60
CA GLN A 271 -9.71 -12.89 12.95
C GLN A 271 -8.44 -12.52 13.74
N LEU A 272 -7.39 -12.07 13.05
CA LEU A 272 -6.12 -11.77 13.71
C LEU A 272 -6.25 -10.52 14.59
N ARG A 273 -5.94 -10.68 15.88
CA ARG A 273 -5.87 -9.59 16.86
C ARG A 273 -4.64 -9.78 17.74
N VAL A 274 -4.03 -8.69 18.13
CA VAL A 274 -2.97 -8.68 19.14
C VAL A 274 -3.57 -8.80 20.54
N ASP A 275 -2.88 -9.50 21.44
CA ASP A 275 -3.23 -9.51 22.85
C ASP A 275 -2.39 -8.47 23.60
N GLU A 276 -2.93 -7.27 23.75
CA GLU A 276 -2.24 -6.15 24.40
C GLU A 276 -1.90 -6.43 25.88
N SER A 277 -2.55 -7.40 26.54
CA SER A 277 -2.22 -7.79 27.92
C SER A 277 -0.86 -8.50 28.03
N LEU A 278 -0.41 -9.11 26.93
CA LEU A 278 0.87 -9.82 26.81
C LEU A 278 1.99 -8.96 26.21
N ARG A 279 1.70 -7.71 25.85
CA ARG A 279 2.69 -6.80 25.26
C ARG A 279 3.73 -6.40 26.29
N PRO A 280 5.05 -6.55 25.98
CA PRO A 280 6.13 -6.21 26.94
C PRO A 280 6.12 -4.75 27.40
N GLU A 281 5.82 -3.82 26.47
CA GLU A 281 5.76 -2.38 26.74
C GLU A 281 4.44 -1.82 26.22
N LYS A 282 3.75 -1.03 27.02
CA LYS A 282 2.47 -0.43 26.61
C LYS A 282 2.65 0.47 25.40
N LEU A 283 1.79 0.27 24.41
CA LEU A 283 1.77 1.11 23.21
C LEU A 283 1.13 2.48 23.53
N ASN A 284 1.75 3.55 23.10
CA ASN A 284 1.13 4.87 23.11
C ASN A 284 0.32 5.06 21.80
N ASN A 285 -0.98 4.78 21.86
CA ASN A 285 -1.87 4.84 20.70
C ASN A 285 -1.92 6.24 20.07
N ASP A 286 -1.86 7.30 20.87
CA ASP A 286 -1.89 8.69 20.38
C ASP A 286 -0.62 9.01 19.59
N GLU A 287 0.53 8.51 20.01
CA GLU A 287 1.79 8.66 19.29
C GLU A 287 1.78 7.91 17.95
N VAL A 288 1.26 6.68 17.93
CA VAL A 288 1.15 5.86 16.71
C VAL A 288 0.21 6.48 15.70
N LEU A 289 -0.98 6.87 16.14
CA LEU A 289 -2.01 7.44 15.27
C LEU A 289 -1.77 8.91 14.97
N GLY A 290 -0.92 9.60 15.77
CA GLY A 290 -0.67 11.03 15.65
C GLY A 290 -1.92 11.88 15.94
N PHE A 291 -2.88 11.35 16.69
CA PHE A 291 -4.06 12.06 17.15
C PHE A 291 -3.85 12.46 18.61
N HIS A 292 -3.43 13.68 18.86
CA HIS A 292 -3.52 14.27 20.19
C HIS A 292 -4.95 14.78 20.37
N GLY A 293 -5.72 14.11 21.19
CA GLY A 293 -7.05 14.52 21.61
C GLY A 293 -8.05 13.39 21.56
N ASN A 294 -8.45 12.92 22.73
CA ASN A 294 -9.69 12.21 22.93
C ASN A 294 -10.83 13.12 22.40
N PHE A 295 -11.49 12.74 21.32
CA PHE A 295 -12.86 13.15 21.12
C PHE A 295 -13.69 12.42 22.19
N LYS A 296 -13.68 12.92 23.43
CA LYS A 296 -14.75 12.65 24.37
C LYS A 296 -16.02 13.10 23.67
N LYS A 297 -16.98 12.17 23.53
CA LYS A 297 -18.35 12.55 23.16
C LYS A 297 -18.72 13.74 24.06
N LEU A 298 -18.90 14.90 23.47
CA LEU A 298 -19.65 15.98 24.11
C LEU A 298 -21.07 15.44 24.24
N ASN A 299 -21.42 15.02 25.44
CA ASN A 299 -22.83 14.91 25.80
C ASN A 299 -23.33 16.35 25.77
N VAL A 300 -24.06 16.68 24.73
CA VAL A 300 -24.88 17.89 24.69
C VAL A 300 -26.16 17.50 25.40
N ASP A 301 -26.34 17.98 26.64
CA ASP A 301 -27.60 17.95 27.38
C ASP A 301 -28.63 18.84 26.66
#